data_1dc52207dcab78be91728600e35fbb46
#
_entry.id   1dc52207dcab78be91728600e35fbb46
#
_cell.length_a   1.000
_cell.length_b   1.000
_cell.length_c   1.000
_cell.angle_alpha   90.00
_cell.angle_beta   90.00
_cell.angle_gamma   90.00
#
_symmetry.space_group_name_H-M   'P 1'
#
loop_
_entity.id
_entity.type
_entity.pdbx_description
1 polymer ?
#
loop_
_entity_poly.entity_id
_entity_poly.type
_entity_poly.pdbx_seq_one_letter_code
_entity_poly.pdbx_strand_id
1 'polypeptide(L)' 'MKVFDSKSFGEALRQQRKLLGYTQNDVAQHCGFSVSFISDLENGKPTAELGKALTLANLLGLDCQLQRRDER' A
#
# COMPACT_ATOMS: atom_id res chain seq x y z
N MET A 1 7.84 -6.19 -7.07
CA MET A 1 7.09 -6.59 -5.85
C MET A 1 5.95 -7.51 -6.23
N LYS A 2 5.93 -8.68 -5.64
CA LYS A 2 4.79 -9.57 -5.83
C LYS A 2 3.84 -9.44 -4.65
N VAL A 3 2.57 -9.24 -4.94
CA VAL A 3 1.53 -9.06 -3.94
C VAL A 3 0.49 -10.16 -4.10
N PHE A 4 0.27 -10.94 -3.06
CA PHE A 4 -0.67 -12.05 -3.10
C PHE A 4 -1.53 -12.16 -1.84
N ASP A 5 -1.34 -11.28 -0.89
CA ASP A 5 -2.16 -11.20 0.32
C ASP A 5 -2.05 -9.81 0.92
N SER A 6 -2.79 -9.56 1.99
CA SER A 6 -2.78 -8.26 2.65
C SER A 6 -1.41 -7.94 3.27
N LYS A 7 -0.70 -8.96 3.72
CA LYS A 7 0.62 -8.76 4.31
C LYS A 7 1.63 -8.33 3.25
N SER A 8 1.69 -9.01 2.12
CA SER A 8 2.61 -8.65 1.04
C SER A 8 2.24 -7.30 0.43
N PHE A 9 0.95 -6.96 0.38
CA PHE A 9 0.51 -5.64 -0.05
C PHE A 9 1.06 -4.55 0.87
N GLY A 10 0.91 -4.77 2.19
CA GLY A 10 1.41 -3.82 3.18
C GLY A 10 2.92 -3.65 3.12
N GLU A 11 3.65 -4.75 2.91
CA GLU A 11 5.10 -4.72 2.74
C GLU A 11 5.50 -3.87 1.53
N ALA A 12 4.78 -4.03 0.42
CA ALA A 12 5.05 -3.27 -0.80
C ALA A 12 4.85 -1.77 -0.56
N LEU A 13 3.78 -1.39 0.15
CA LEU A 13 3.53 0.00 0.49
C LEU A 13 4.66 0.56 1.36
N ARG A 14 5.06 -0.20 2.35
CA ARG A 14 6.11 0.22 3.27
C ARG A 14 7.44 0.43 2.54
N GLN A 15 7.81 -0.51 1.69
CA GLN A 15 9.05 -0.42 0.92
C GLN A 15 9.04 0.82 0.03
N GLN A 16 7.93 1.06 -0.66
CA GLN A 16 7.81 2.22 -1.53
C GLN A 16 7.88 3.51 -0.75
N ARG A 17 7.19 3.58 0.38
CA ARG A 17 7.23 4.75 1.25
C ARG A 17 8.66 5.06 1.68
N LYS A 18 9.38 4.04 2.12
CA LYS A 18 10.76 4.21 2.57
C LYS A 18 11.70 4.59 1.44
N LEU A 19 11.48 4.01 0.26
CA LEU A 19 12.26 4.34 -0.91
C LEU A 19 12.11 5.82 -1.26
N LEU A 20 10.91 6.37 -1.09
CA LEU A 20 10.64 7.77 -1.34
C LEU A 20 11.12 8.69 -0.21
N GLY A 21 11.57 8.13 0.90
CA GLY A 21 12.08 8.90 2.02
C GLY A 21 11.00 9.47 2.95
N TYR A 22 9.80 8.90 2.94
CA TYR A 22 8.70 9.42 3.74
C TYR A 22 8.49 8.61 5.01
N THR A 23 8.11 9.32 6.09
CA THR A 23 7.59 8.68 7.30
C THR A 23 6.10 8.39 7.09
N GLN A 24 5.51 7.56 7.96
CA GLN A 24 4.06 7.35 7.92
C GLN A 24 3.31 8.66 8.14
N ASN A 25 3.83 9.53 8.99
CA ASN A 25 3.21 10.80 9.26
C ASN A 25 3.23 11.71 8.03
N ASP A 26 4.34 11.71 7.30
CA ASP A 26 4.45 12.48 6.05
C ASP A 26 3.37 12.06 5.06
N VAL A 27 3.21 10.76 4.88
CA VAL A 27 2.21 10.21 3.96
C VAL A 27 0.81 10.54 4.43
N ALA A 28 0.55 10.42 5.73
CA ALA A 28 -0.76 10.75 6.30
C ALA A 28 -1.15 12.20 5.99
N GLN A 29 -0.22 13.12 6.17
CA GLN A 29 -0.48 14.53 5.92
C GLN A 29 -0.74 14.82 4.44
N HIS A 30 0.04 14.23 3.55
CA HIS A 30 -0.07 14.50 2.12
C HIS A 30 -1.27 13.80 1.48
N CYS A 31 -1.63 12.62 1.96
CA CYS A 31 -2.66 11.82 1.33
C CYS A 31 -4.02 11.91 2.00
N GLY A 32 -4.10 12.58 3.14
CA GLY A 32 -5.37 12.75 3.84
C GLY A 32 -5.85 11.52 4.59
N PHE A 33 -4.98 10.55 4.84
CA PHE A 33 -5.30 9.38 5.64
C PHE A 33 -4.72 9.53 7.04
N SER A 34 -5.26 8.79 8.01
CA SER A 34 -4.70 8.77 9.35
C SER A 34 -3.44 7.91 9.37
N VAL A 35 -2.53 8.23 10.30
CA VAL A 35 -1.35 7.40 10.52
C VAL A 35 -1.76 5.98 10.90
N SER A 36 -2.83 5.86 11.68
CA SER A 36 -3.35 4.56 12.11
C SER A 36 -3.76 3.70 10.91
N PHE A 37 -4.43 4.31 9.92
CA PHE A 37 -4.83 3.59 8.70
C PHE A 37 -3.61 3.11 7.93
N ILE A 38 -2.61 3.99 7.78
CA ILE A 38 -1.39 3.64 7.05
C ILE A 38 -0.64 2.52 7.77
N SER A 39 -0.52 2.63 9.09
CA SER A 39 0.13 1.60 9.88
C SER A 39 -0.58 0.25 9.77
N ASP A 40 -1.91 0.25 9.82
CA ASP A 40 -2.70 -0.97 9.67
C ASP A 40 -2.44 -1.61 8.31
N LEU A 41 -2.43 -0.82 7.24
CA LEU A 41 -2.15 -1.34 5.90
C LEU A 41 -0.76 -1.94 5.82
N GLU A 42 0.24 -1.23 6.32
CA GLU A 42 1.63 -1.70 6.26
C GLU A 42 1.83 -2.97 7.08
N ASN A 43 1.03 -3.16 8.11
CA ASN A 43 1.07 -4.37 8.93
C ASN A 43 0.19 -5.49 8.41
N GLY A 44 -0.45 -5.28 7.27
CA GLY A 44 -1.18 -6.34 6.60
C GLY A 44 -2.57 -6.60 7.12
N LYS A 45 -3.24 -5.59 7.66
CA LYS A 45 -4.59 -5.76 8.19
C LYS A 45 -5.53 -6.24 7.08
N PRO A 46 -6.11 -7.45 7.22
CA PRO A 46 -6.91 -8.02 6.14
C PRO A 46 -8.27 -7.35 5.94
N THR A 47 -8.74 -6.61 6.92
CA THR A 47 -10.04 -5.94 6.86
C THR A 47 -9.95 -4.49 6.41
N ALA A 48 -8.79 -4.07 5.93
CA ALA A 48 -8.63 -2.69 5.45
C ALA A 48 -9.49 -2.46 4.22
N GLU A 49 -9.99 -1.24 4.08
CA GLU A 49 -10.84 -0.86 2.96
C GLU A 49 -10.03 -0.84 1.67
N LEU A 50 -10.42 -1.70 0.72
CA LEU A 50 -9.66 -1.90 -0.51
C LEU A 50 -9.55 -0.63 -1.35
N GLY A 51 -10.64 0.13 -1.48
CA GLY A 51 -10.62 1.35 -2.28
C GLY A 51 -9.58 2.34 -1.78
N LYS A 52 -9.56 2.54 -0.47
CA LYS A 52 -8.58 3.45 0.13
C LYS A 52 -7.16 2.91 0.01
N ALA A 53 -7.01 1.60 0.14
CA ALA A 53 -5.70 0.96 0.01
C ALA A 53 -5.13 1.16 -1.40
N LEU A 54 -5.94 0.99 -2.43
CA LEU A 54 -5.53 1.20 -3.81
C LEU A 54 -5.20 2.67 -4.08
N THR A 55 -6.00 3.57 -3.52
CA THR A 55 -5.74 5.01 -3.64
C THR A 55 -4.38 5.36 -3.04
N LEU A 56 -4.09 4.83 -1.86
CA LEU A 56 -2.80 5.09 -1.22
C LEU A 56 -1.65 4.57 -2.06
N ALA A 57 -1.78 3.35 -2.60
CA ALA A 57 -0.75 2.78 -3.46
C ALA A 57 -0.48 3.69 -4.67
N ASN A 58 -1.54 4.17 -5.32
CA ASN A 58 -1.41 5.06 -6.46
C ASN A 58 -0.72 6.37 -6.09
N LEU A 59 -1.08 6.93 -4.94
CA LEU A 59 -0.48 8.18 -4.48
C LEU A 59 1.01 8.03 -4.17
N LEU A 60 1.44 6.82 -3.81
CA LEU A 60 2.85 6.52 -3.61
C LEU A 60 3.59 6.17 -4.91
N GLY A 61 2.90 6.23 -6.04
CA GLY A 61 3.52 5.96 -7.33
C GLY A 61 3.53 4.50 -7.72
N LEU A 62 2.69 3.68 -7.09
CA LEU A 62 2.58 2.27 -7.42
C LEU A 62 1.36 2.02 -8.30
N ASP A 63 1.55 1.25 -9.34
CA ASP A 63 0.45 0.78 -10.19
C ASP A 63 0.05 -0.61 -9.74
N CYS A 64 -1.25 -0.79 -9.47
CA CYS A 64 -1.76 -2.08 -9.08
C CYS A 64 -2.28 -2.80 -10.32
N GLN A 65 -1.67 -3.92 -10.65
CA GLN A 65 -2.02 -4.70 -11.82
C GLN A 65 -2.40 -6.12 -11.42
N LEU A 66 -3.36 -6.66 -12.15
CA LEU A 66 -3.74 -8.06 -12.00
C LEU A 66 -3.33 -8.80 -13.26
N GLN A 67 -2.54 -9.85 -13.10
CA GLN A 67 -2.06 -10.65 -14.20
C GLN A 67 -2.60 -12.06 -14.10
N ARG A 68 -2.96 -12.62 -15.24
CA ARG A 68 -3.30 -14.02 -15.27
C ARG A 68 -2.08 -14.85 -14.98
N ARG A 69 -2.26 -15.82 -14.13
CA ARG A 69 -1.17 -16.68 -13.72
C ARG A 69 -0.70 -17.61 -14.83
N ASP A 70 -1.62 -18.03 -15.66
CA ASP A 70 -1.41 -19.09 -16.62
C ASP A 70 -1.62 -18.58 -18.04
N GLU A 71 -0.91 -17.53 -18.37
CA GLU A 71 -0.93 -16.96 -19.71
C GLU A 71 -0.11 -17.82 -20.67
N ARG A 72 -0.73 -18.31 -21.68
CA ARG A 72 -0.06 -19.12 -22.69
C ARG A 72 -0.20 -18.53 -24.06
#